data_8ac27a0ea6e8e0b8f83f28edb717b591
#
_entry.id   8ac27a0ea6e8e0b8f83f28edb717b591
#
_cell.length_a   1.000
_cell.length_b   1.000
_cell.length_c   1.000
_cell.angle_alpha   90.00
_cell.angle_beta   90.00
_cell.angle_gamma   90.00
#
_symmetry.space_group_name_H-M   'P 1'
#
loop_
_entity.id
_entity.type
_entity.pdbx_description
1 polymer ?
#
loop_
_entity_poly.entity_id
_entity_poly.type
_entity_poly.pdbx_seq_one_letter_code
_entity_poly.pdbx_strand_id
1 'polypeptide(L)'
;KIIGDTLSMARSKETYPTLIDVAAFLERFIVEDLPDVKDQIDYRISDQAQIQFDEQQLRQVLINLIRNAIRHNAAEAEHIQIRVYSYKNLVHIEVCDFGEGVATQDQSTLFQPFFSTSINGTGLGLYLSHSFCEANQAKLYYVEQKIGACFRIECPRINNDV
;
A
#
# COMPACT_ATOMS: atom_id res chain seq x y z
N LYS A 1 -0.45 -7.59 -24.49
CA LYS A 1 -1.38 -8.57 -23.95
C LYS A 1 -1.26 -8.78 -22.45
N ILE A 2 -0.03 -8.90 -21.92
CA ILE A 2 0.18 -9.03 -20.47
C ILE A 2 -0.40 -7.82 -19.73
N ILE A 3 -0.25 -6.63 -20.27
CA ILE A 3 -0.77 -5.39 -19.70
C ILE A 3 -2.30 -5.38 -19.71
N GLY A 4 -2.90 -5.77 -20.82
CA GLY A 4 -4.36 -5.85 -20.94
C GLY A 4 -4.95 -6.89 -20.01
N ASP A 5 -4.29 -8.04 -19.90
CA ASP A 5 -4.73 -9.12 -19.02
C ASP A 5 -4.65 -8.70 -17.55
N THR A 6 -3.60 -7.94 -17.16
CA THR A 6 -3.45 -7.42 -15.80
C THR A 6 -4.57 -6.45 -15.44
N LEU A 7 -4.92 -5.53 -16.34
CA LEU A 7 -6.03 -4.59 -16.13
C LEU A 7 -7.36 -5.33 -16.07
N SER A 8 -7.56 -6.32 -16.95
CA SER A 8 -8.75 -7.14 -16.97
C SER A 8 -8.90 -7.92 -15.66
N MET A 9 -7.83 -8.49 -15.14
CA MET A 9 -7.84 -9.22 -13.87
C MET A 9 -8.27 -8.33 -12.71
N ALA A 10 -7.80 -7.09 -12.64
CA ALA A 10 -8.19 -6.15 -11.60
C ALA A 10 -9.69 -5.81 -11.66
N ARG A 11 -10.25 -5.73 -12.87
CA ARG A 11 -11.66 -5.39 -13.08
C ARG A 11 -12.60 -6.56 -12.87
N SER A 12 -12.17 -7.77 -13.25
CA SER A 12 -13.02 -8.97 -13.25
C SER A 12 -12.92 -9.77 -11.95
N LYS A 13 -11.91 -9.52 -11.14
CA LYS A 13 -11.70 -10.26 -9.90
C LYS A 13 -12.72 -9.81 -8.86
N GLU A 14 -13.53 -10.75 -8.42
CA GLU A 14 -14.46 -10.50 -7.34
C GLU A 14 -13.72 -10.26 -6.03
N THR A 15 -14.31 -9.44 -5.18
CA THR A 15 -13.74 -9.03 -3.89
C THR A 15 -14.50 -9.74 -2.78
N TYR A 16 -13.76 -10.45 -1.94
CA TYR A 16 -14.33 -11.20 -0.81
C TYR A 16 -13.71 -10.67 0.51
N PRO A 17 -14.23 -9.56 1.05
CA PRO A 17 -13.67 -8.99 2.28
C PRO A 17 -13.85 -9.93 3.46
N THR A 18 -12.82 -10.04 4.28
CA THR A 18 -12.85 -10.74 5.56
C THR A 18 -12.35 -9.82 6.65
N LEU A 19 -12.63 -10.17 7.88
CA LEU A 19 -12.14 -9.43 9.04
C LEU A 19 -10.64 -9.69 9.21
N ILE A 20 -9.84 -8.64 9.24
CA ILE A 20 -8.39 -8.71 9.35
C ILE A 20 -7.94 -7.93 10.57
N ASP A 21 -7.19 -8.58 11.46
CA ASP A 21 -6.39 -7.94 12.49
C ASP A 21 -5.11 -7.44 11.80
N VAL A 22 -4.95 -6.12 11.70
CA VAL A 22 -3.88 -5.54 10.89
C VAL A 22 -2.50 -5.89 11.43
N ALA A 23 -2.31 -5.85 12.74
CA ALA A 23 -1.01 -6.17 13.35
C ALA A 23 -0.59 -7.62 13.07
N ALA A 24 -1.48 -8.56 13.36
CA ALA A 24 -1.20 -9.98 13.11
C ALA A 24 -0.99 -10.25 11.62
N PHE A 25 -1.77 -9.61 10.77
CA PHE A 25 -1.64 -9.74 9.33
C PHE A 25 -0.26 -9.27 8.85
N LEU A 26 0.18 -8.07 9.27
CA LEU A 26 1.45 -7.51 8.83
C LEU A 26 2.65 -8.36 9.26
N GLU A 27 2.65 -8.83 10.49
CA GLU A 27 3.75 -9.68 10.98
C GLU A 27 3.91 -10.93 10.11
N ARG A 28 2.80 -11.61 9.84
CA ARG A 28 2.80 -12.82 9.02
C ARG A 28 3.13 -12.50 7.56
N PHE A 29 2.53 -11.46 7.01
CA PHE A 29 2.69 -11.05 5.63
C PHE A 29 4.15 -10.72 5.27
N ILE A 30 4.84 -9.96 6.12
CA ILE A 30 6.22 -9.57 5.86
C ILE A 30 7.13 -10.79 5.79
N VAL A 31 6.92 -11.76 6.67
CA VAL A 31 7.73 -13.00 6.69
C VAL A 31 7.40 -13.90 5.51
N GLU A 32 6.13 -14.05 5.18
CA GLU A 32 5.68 -14.98 4.14
C GLU A 32 5.89 -14.45 2.72
N ASP A 33 5.56 -13.17 2.50
CA ASP A 33 5.51 -12.60 1.15
C ASP A 33 6.73 -11.76 0.80
N LEU A 34 7.47 -11.28 1.78
CA LEU A 34 8.61 -10.37 1.57
C LEU A 34 9.87 -10.80 2.32
N PRO A 35 10.19 -12.12 2.33
CA PRO A 35 11.36 -12.60 3.09
C PRO A 35 12.69 -12.02 2.57
N ASP A 36 12.74 -11.67 1.29
CA ASP A 36 13.92 -11.13 0.64
C ASP A 36 14.24 -9.69 1.05
N VAL A 37 13.25 -8.94 1.51
CA VAL A 37 13.40 -7.52 1.86
C VAL A 37 12.97 -7.19 3.29
N LYS A 38 12.63 -8.18 4.09
CA LYS A 38 12.12 -7.95 5.46
C LYS A 38 13.06 -7.10 6.31
N ASP A 39 14.36 -7.24 6.12
CA ASP A 39 15.36 -6.50 6.88
C ASP A 39 15.46 -5.03 6.47
N GLN A 40 14.80 -4.65 5.38
CA GLN A 40 14.70 -3.25 4.91
C GLN A 40 13.40 -2.57 5.35
N ILE A 41 12.60 -3.24 6.17
CA ILE A 41 11.29 -2.75 6.58
C ILE A 41 11.26 -2.53 8.08
N ASP A 42 11.08 -1.28 8.49
CA ASP A 42 10.71 -0.95 9.86
C ASP A 42 9.20 -0.76 9.91
N TYR A 43 8.55 -1.26 10.95
CA TYR A 43 7.13 -1.00 11.10
C TYR A 43 6.77 -0.62 12.53
N ARG A 44 5.78 0.26 12.65
CA ARG A 44 5.24 0.73 13.92
C ARG A 44 3.72 0.60 13.87
N ILE A 45 3.20 -0.13 14.82
CA ILE A 45 1.76 -0.34 14.97
C ILE A 45 1.36 0.27 16.32
N SER A 46 0.56 1.34 16.26
CA SER A 46 0.21 2.12 17.45
C SER A 46 -1.00 1.58 18.20
N ASP A 47 -1.85 0.81 17.53
CA ASP A 47 -2.98 0.17 18.19
C ASP A 47 -3.36 -1.12 17.47
N GLN A 48 -4.18 -1.92 18.14
CA GLN A 48 -4.74 -3.13 17.56
C GLN A 48 -6.04 -2.77 16.84
N ALA A 49 -5.98 -2.74 15.53
CA ALA A 49 -7.10 -2.34 14.70
C ALA A 49 -7.53 -3.48 13.80
N GLN A 50 -8.83 -3.53 13.54
CA GLN A 50 -9.43 -4.47 12.61
C GLN A 50 -10.06 -3.74 11.45
N ILE A 51 -9.94 -4.32 10.26
CA ILE A 51 -10.53 -3.81 9.04
C ILE A 51 -11.23 -4.95 8.30
N GLN A 52 -12.07 -4.59 7.35
CA GLN A 52 -12.60 -5.55 6.38
C GLN A 52 -11.91 -5.33 5.05
N PHE A 53 -11.27 -6.37 4.53
CA PHE A 53 -10.53 -6.28 3.28
C PHE A 53 -10.36 -7.69 2.71
N ASP A 54 -10.35 -7.81 1.39
CA ASP A 54 -9.98 -9.05 0.74
C ASP A 54 -8.49 -9.29 0.99
N GLU A 55 -8.16 -10.37 1.66
CA GLU A 55 -6.79 -10.64 2.12
C GLU A 55 -5.79 -10.72 0.96
N GLN A 56 -6.18 -11.36 -0.13
CA GLN A 56 -5.31 -11.47 -1.31
C GLN A 56 -5.06 -10.11 -1.97
N GLN A 57 -6.11 -9.30 -2.03
CA GLN A 57 -5.99 -7.95 -2.59
C GLN A 57 -5.14 -7.05 -1.68
N LEU A 58 -5.29 -7.16 -0.36
CA LEU A 58 -4.46 -6.41 0.58
C LEU A 58 -2.99 -6.80 0.45
N ARG A 59 -2.69 -8.09 0.32
CA ARG A 59 -1.32 -8.57 0.07
C ARG A 59 -0.75 -7.92 -1.19
N GLN A 60 -1.51 -7.90 -2.26
CA GLN A 60 -1.07 -7.33 -3.53
C GLN A 60 -0.82 -5.83 -3.44
N VAL A 61 -1.72 -5.10 -2.77
CA VAL A 61 -1.55 -3.66 -2.54
C VAL A 61 -0.26 -3.39 -1.77
N LEU A 62 -0.05 -4.09 -0.66
CA LEU A 62 1.12 -3.89 0.18
C LEU A 62 2.42 -4.29 -0.52
N ILE A 63 2.43 -5.39 -1.28
CA ILE A 63 3.59 -5.77 -2.08
C ILE A 63 3.96 -4.63 -3.04
N ASN A 64 2.98 -4.10 -3.75
CA ASN A 64 3.20 -3.01 -4.70
C ASN A 64 3.76 -1.76 -4.02
N LEU A 65 3.16 -1.35 -2.90
CA LEU A 65 3.60 -0.15 -2.19
C LEU A 65 4.99 -0.32 -1.56
N ILE A 66 5.25 -1.48 -0.96
CA ILE A 66 6.52 -1.74 -0.28
C ILE A 66 7.66 -1.84 -1.29
N ARG A 67 7.48 -2.60 -2.36
CA ARG A 67 8.51 -2.70 -3.39
C ARG A 67 8.77 -1.36 -4.09
N ASN A 68 7.72 -0.57 -4.29
CA ASN A 68 7.86 0.78 -4.80
C ASN A 68 8.68 1.67 -3.85
N ALA A 69 8.38 1.60 -2.55
CA ALA A 69 9.10 2.37 -1.54
C ALA A 69 10.59 1.98 -1.48
N ILE A 70 10.89 0.68 -1.52
CA ILE A 70 12.28 0.20 -1.50
C ILE A 70 13.02 0.68 -2.75
N ARG A 71 12.40 0.60 -3.92
CA ARG A 71 13.01 1.04 -5.19
C ARG A 71 13.34 2.53 -5.20
N HIS A 72 12.49 3.36 -4.60
CA HIS A 72 12.65 4.82 -4.58
C HIS A 72 13.31 5.35 -3.32
N ASN A 73 13.69 4.48 -2.40
CA ASN A 73 14.31 4.90 -1.15
C ASN A 73 15.69 5.53 -1.40
N ALA A 74 16.09 6.43 -0.52
CA ALA A 74 17.42 7.02 -0.59
C ALA A 74 18.48 5.94 -0.35
N ALA A 75 19.61 6.04 -1.07
CA ALA A 75 20.68 5.06 -0.98
C ALA A 75 21.27 4.98 0.45
N GLU A 76 21.29 6.10 1.16
CA GLU A 76 21.78 6.18 2.54
C GLU A 76 20.76 5.78 3.60
N ALA A 77 19.50 5.60 3.22
CA ALA A 77 18.47 5.12 4.13
C ALA A 77 18.43 3.60 4.09
N GLU A 78 18.61 2.97 5.24
CA GLU A 78 18.66 1.51 5.33
C GLU A 78 17.28 0.88 5.24
N HIS A 79 16.23 1.61 5.67
CA HIS A 79 14.89 1.06 5.82
C HIS A 79 13.83 1.99 5.23
N ILE A 80 12.75 1.38 4.78
CA ILE A 80 11.47 2.07 4.59
C ILE A 80 10.65 1.93 5.87
N GLN A 81 9.59 2.69 6.01
CA GLN A 81 8.77 2.66 7.21
C GLN A 81 7.32 2.35 6.90
N ILE A 82 6.75 1.40 7.64
CA ILE A 82 5.31 1.14 7.65
C ILE A 82 4.76 1.64 8.97
N ARG A 83 3.68 2.41 8.91
CA ARG A 83 3.00 2.92 10.11
C ARG A 83 1.54 2.51 10.07
N VAL A 84 1.03 2.00 11.19
CA VAL A 84 -0.38 1.67 11.35
C VAL A 84 -0.90 2.38 12.59
N TYR A 85 -1.96 3.15 12.43
CA TYR A 85 -2.59 3.86 13.53
C TYR A 85 -4.06 4.12 13.21
N SER A 86 -4.85 4.35 14.25
CA SER A 86 -6.23 4.78 14.10
C SER A 86 -6.34 6.28 14.25
N TYR A 87 -7.20 6.86 13.43
CA TYR A 87 -7.56 8.26 13.53
C TYR A 87 -9.06 8.36 13.35
N LYS A 88 -9.77 8.79 14.40
CA LYS A 88 -11.23 8.75 14.42
C LYS A 88 -11.71 7.32 14.17
N ASN A 89 -12.61 7.12 13.24
CA ASN A 89 -13.14 5.80 12.88
C ASN A 89 -12.42 5.17 11.69
N LEU A 90 -11.19 5.59 11.43
CA LEU A 90 -10.39 5.12 10.30
C LEU A 90 -9.12 4.46 10.79
N VAL A 91 -8.68 3.45 10.04
CA VAL A 91 -7.36 2.85 10.21
C VAL A 91 -6.50 3.30 9.06
N HIS A 92 -5.34 3.86 9.37
CA HIS A 92 -4.35 4.28 8.39
C HIS A 92 -3.21 3.28 8.36
N ILE A 93 -2.90 2.79 7.16
CA ILE A 93 -1.72 1.98 6.90
C ILE A 93 -0.88 2.79 5.92
N GLU A 94 0.30 3.21 6.36
CA GLU A 94 1.17 4.07 5.56
C GLU A 94 2.45 3.33 5.22
N VAL A 95 2.88 3.47 3.97
CA VAL A 95 4.17 2.98 3.49
C VAL A 95 4.96 4.17 3.03
N CYS A 96 6.07 4.46 3.70
CA CYS A 96 6.85 5.67 3.49
C CYS A 96 8.31 5.33 3.18
N ASP A 97 8.88 6.03 2.21
CA ASP A 97 10.31 5.98 1.91
C ASP A 97 10.98 7.32 2.25
N PHE A 98 12.29 7.37 2.11
CA PHE A 98 13.09 8.56 2.37
C PHE A 98 13.80 9.05 1.10
N GLY A 99 13.22 8.78 -0.05
CA GLY A 99 13.75 9.20 -1.34
C GLY A 99 13.40 10.63 -1.70
N GLU A 100 13.32 10.89 -2.98
CA GLU A 100 13.08 12.25 -3.51
C GLU A 100 11.63 12.71 -3.41
N GLY A 101 10.70 11.79 -3.12
CA GLY A 101 9.28 12.10 -3.14
C GLY A 101 8.74 12.18 -4.57
N VAL A 102 7.54 12.69 -4.70
CA VAL A 102 6.84 12.81 -5.98
C VAL A 102 6.70 14.29 -6.33
N ALA A 103 7.12 14.66 -7.55
CA ALA A 103 6.99 16.03 -8.03
C ALA A 103 5.53 16.46 -8.03
N THR A 104 5.25 17.70 -7.66
CA THR A 104 3.89 18.24 -7.56
C THR A 104 3.09 18.03 -8.85
N GLN A 105 3.71 18.21 -10.00
CA GLN A 105 3.07 18.01 -11.31
C GLN A 105 2.66 16.57 -11.57
N ASP A 106 3.30 15.60 -10.92
CA ASP A 106 3.03 14.17 -11.12
C ASP A 106 2.02 13.62 -10.13
N GLN A 107 1.73 14.31 -9.05
CA GLN A 107 0.87 13.80 -7.98
C GLN A 107 -0.56 13.51 -8.44
N SER A 108 -1.11 14.31 -9.34
CA SER A 108 -2.47 14.13 -9.85
C SER A 108 -2.63 12.91 -10.76
N THR A 109 -1.52 12.40 -11.31
CA THR A 109 -1.54 11.30 -12.27
C THR A 109 -0.99 9.98 -11.72
N LEU A 110 -0.57 9.97 -10.44
CA LEU A 110 0.09 8.82 -9.83
C LEU A 110 -0.69 7.50 -9.96
N PHE A 111 -2.00 7.56 -9.88
CA PHE A 111 -2.85 6.37 -9.90
C PHE A 111 -3.46 6.07 -11.25
N GLN A 112 -3.09 6.81 -12.28
CA GLN A 112 -3.53 6.52 -13.64
C GLN A 112 -2.75 5.32 -14.20
N PRO A 113 -3.42 4.46 -15.01
CA PRO A 113 -2.73 3.34 -15.61
C PRO A 113 -1.60 3.82 -16.54
N PHE A 114 -0.51 3.08 -16.54
CA PHE A 114 0.69 3.32 -17.35
C PHE A 114 1.50 4.55 -16.96
N PHE A 115 1.12 5.28 -15.92
CA PHE A 115 1.97 6.35 -15.41
C PHE A 115 3.11 5.76 -14.59
N SER A 116 4.34 6.11 -14.92
CA SER A 116 5.52 5.69 -14.16
C SER A 116 6.64 6.69 -14.35
N THR A 117 7.32 7.05 -13.26
CA THR A 117 8.55 7.83 -13.29
C THR A 117 9.79 6.94 -13.36
N SER A 118 9.60 5.63 -13.23
CA SER A 118 10.68 4.63 -13.28
C SER A 118 10.82 4.04 -14.67
N ILE A 119 12.07 3.91 -15.15
CA ILE A 119 12.37 3.31 -16.44
C ILE A 119 11.88 1.87 -16.53
N ASN A 120 11.92 1.14 -15.40
CA ASN A 120 11.54 -0.26 -15.34
C ASN A 120 10.12 -0.48 -14.82
N GLY A 121 9.39 0.60 -14.51
CA GLY A 121 8.03 0.49 -14.01
C GLY A 121 7.01 0.35 -15.13
N THR A 122 5.99 -0.49 -14.94
CA THR A 122 4.90 -0.67 -15.91
C THR A 122 3.84 0.43 -15.78
N GLY A 123 3.82 1.16 -14.66
CA GLY A 123 2.77 2.13 -14.38
C GLY A 123 1.45 1.52 -13.95
N LEU A 124 1.43 0.22 -13.64
CA LEU A 124 0.20 -0.50 -13.27
C LEU A 124 0.10 -0.75 -11.76
N GLY A 125 1.21 -0.77 -11.03
CA GLY A 125 1.21 -1.11 -9.61
C GLY A 125 0.32 -0.19 -8.77
N LEU A 126 0.48 1.12 -8.90
CA LEU A 126 -0.35 2.08 -8.17
C LEU A 126 -1.79 2.10 -8.66
N TYR A 127 -2.01 1.95 -9.96
CA TYR A 127 -3.36 1.85 -10.53
C TYR A 127 -4.11 0.64 -9.94
N LEU A 128 -3.48 -0.53 -9.94
CA LEU A 128 -4.08 -1.76 -9.39
C LEU A 128 -4.34 -1.64 -7.89
N SER A 129 -3.37 -1.08 -7.17
CA SER A 129 -3.50 -0.87 -5.72
C SER A 129 -4.68 0.04 -5.40
N HIS A 130 -4.83 1.12 -6.14
CA HIS A 130 -5.94 2.06 -6.00
C HIS A 130 -7.28 1.37 -6.28
N SER A 131 -7.34 0.57 -7.36
CA SER A 131 -8.54 -0.18 -7.73
C SER A 131 -8.95 -1.19 -6.67
N PHE A 132 -7.99 -1.93 -6.12
CA PHE A 132 -8.27 -2.89 -5.04
C PHE A 132 -8.74 -2.19 -3.76
N CYS A 133 -8.16 -1.05 -3.43
CA CYS A 133 -8.63 -0.28 -2.27
C CYS A 133 -10.07 0.16 -2.46
N GLU A 134 -10.43 0.71 -3.61
CA GLU A 134 -11.80 1.12 -3.90
C GLU A 134 -12.78 -0.05 -3.81
N ALA A 135 -12.40 -1.21 -4.33
CA ALA A 135 -13.23 -2.42 -4.26
C ALA A 135 -13.50 -2.87 -2.82
N ASN A 136 -12.65 -2.48 -1.88
CA ASN A 136 -12.75 -2.83 -0.45
C ASN A 136 -13.26 -1.67 0.41
N GLN A 137 -13.87 -0.65 -0.18
CA GLN A 137 -14.38 0.53 0.53
C GLN A 137 -13.27 1.31 1.25
N ALA A 138 -12.05 1.19 0.76
CA ALA A 138 -10.89 1.89 1.27
C ALA A 138 -10.45 2.97 0.28
N LYS A 139 -9.55 3.83 0.74
CA LYS A 139 -8.94 4.86 -0.10
C LYS A 139 -7.45 4.66 -0.11
N LEU A 140 -6.82 4.95 -1.24
CA LEU A 140 -5.36 5.00 -1.37
C LEU A 140 -4.99 6.36 -1.93
N TYR A 141 -4.09 7.06 -1.23
CA TYR A 141 -3.64 8.35 -1.71
C TYR A 141 -2.20 8.63 -1.26
N TYR A 142 -1.61 9.59 -1.95
CA TYR A 142 -0.27 10.09 -1.65
C TYR A 142 -0.36 11.13 -0.55
N VAL A 143 0.54 11.04 0.43
CA VAL A 143 0.67 12.01 1.52
C VAL A 143 2.02 12.70 1.37
N GLU A 144 1.98 14.01 1.18
CA GLU A 144 3.21 14.78 1.03
C GLU A 144 4.01 14.77 2.34
N GLN A 145 5.31 14.53 2.21
CA GLN A 145 6.25 14.51 3.33
C GLN A 145 7.35 15.53 3.09
N LYS A 146 8.03 15.96 4.14
CA LYS A 146 9.22 16.81 3.99
C LYS A 146 10.33 16.08 3.26
N ILE A 147 10.47 14.79 3.51
CA ILE A 147 11.47 13.93 2.87
C ILE A 147 10.76 12.66 2.43
N GLY A 148 10.96 12.28 1.16
CA GLY A 148 10.46 11.04 0.62
C GLY A 148 8.99 11.08 0.20
N ALA A 149 8.47 9.91 -0.08
CA ALA A 149 7.08 9.68 -0.46
C ALA A 149 6.38 8.81 0.58
N CYS A 150 5.10 9.07 0.78
CA CYS A 150 4.28 8.25 1.68
C CYS A 150 2.94 7.97 1.01
N PHE A 151 2.56 6.70 0.96
CA PHE A 151 1.26 6.28 0.45
C PHE A 151 0.44 5.76 1.61
N ARG A 152 -0.81 6.21 1.71
CA ARG A 152 -1.71 5.86 2.80
C ARG A 152 -2.91 5.08 2.29
N ILE A 153 -3.14 3.92 2.90
CA ILE A 153 -4.39 3.18 2.78
C ILE A 153 -5.26 3.61 3.95
N GLU A 154 -6.47 4.06 3.66
CA GLU A 154 -7.41 4.49 4.68
C GLU A 154 -8.63 3.59 4.64
N CYS A 155 -8.86 2.86 5.73
CA CYS A 155 -9.95 1.89 5.84
C CYS A 155 -10.90 2.28 6.98
N PRO A 156 -12.21 2.04 6.83
CA PRO A 156 -13.10 2.12 7.99
C PRO A 156 -12.64 1.14 9.07
N ARG A 157 -12.61 1.62 10.30
CA ARG A 157 -12.28 0.77 11.44
C ARG A 157 -13.48 -0.09 11.79
N ILE A 158 -13.25 -1.39 12.00
CA ILE A 158 -14.28 -2.29 12.48
C ILE A 158 -14.21 -2.29 14.00
N ASN A 159 -15.33 -1.92 14.63
CA ASN A 159 -15.45 -1.93 16.08
C ASN A 159 -16.20 -3.19 16.49
N ASN A 160 -15.61 -3.95 17.43
CA ASN A 160 -16.24 -5.13 17.99
C ASN A 160 -17.08 -4.80 19.23
N ASP A 161 -17.75 -3.66 19.21
CA ASP A 161 -18.66 -3.29 20.29
C ASP A 161 -19.97 -4.08 20.13
N VAL A 162 -20.13 -5.04 20.98
CA VAL A 162 -21.37 -5.79 21.10
C VAL A 162 -22.27 -5.11 22.10
#